data_6ae08e273dc4c01d46e06b0e87e66f1f
#
_entry.id   6ae08e273dc4c01d46e06b0e87e66f1f
#
_cell.length_a   1.000
_cell.length_b   1.000
_cell.length_c   1.000
_cell.angle_alpha   90.00
_cell.angle_beta   90.00
_cell.angle_gamma   90.00
#
_symmetry.space_group_name_H-M   'P 1'
#
loop_
_entity.id
_entity.type
_entity.pdbx_description
1 polymer ?
#
loop_
_entity_poly.entity_id
_entity_poly.type
_entity_poly.pdbx_seq_one_letter_code
_entity_poly.pdbx_strand_id
1 'polypeptide(L)'
;ETANYETTMFANQLKEENVNLNNNTTMKQLDLNMKLLEKNVKSLKTNFMPTLSMSFSYQYQSLYNPNINFFDYNWSNSSSLMFNISIPLYKASNFTKVKSARIQMRQLDWNRIDTERQLNIQIVSCRNNMSASTEQVVSNKENVMQAKKAVVIAEKRYDVGKGTVLELNSSQVSLTQAQLTYNQSIYDYLVAKADLDQVLGKE
;
A
#
# COMPACT_ATOMS: atom_id res chain seq x y z
N GLU A 1 16.60 -22.73 -27.26
CA GLU A 1 15.17 -22.37 -27.16
C GLU A 1 14.86 -21.52 -25.93
N THR A 2 15.50 -21.75 -24.77
CA THR A 2 15.33 -20.94 -23.56
C THR A 2 15.75 -19.45 -23.73
N ALA A 3 16.76 -19.18 -24.56
CA ALA A 3 17.30 -17.83 -24.78
C ALA A 3 16.33 -16.88 -25.51
N ASN A 4 15.49 -17.42 -26.41
CA ASN A 4 14.48 -16.62 -27.14
C ASN A 4 13.24 -16.35 -26.25
N TYR A 5 12.92 -17.24 -25.32
CA TYR A 5 11.81 -17.07 -24.41
C TYR A 5 12.06 -15.95 -23.40
N GLU A 6 13.29 -15.85 -22.88
CA GLU A 6 13.69 -14.82 -21.93
C GLU A 6 13.68 -13.43 -22.57
N THR A 7 14.23 -13.27 -23.78
CA THR A 7 14.27 -11.97 -24.49
C THR A 7 12.87 -11.49 -24.91
N THR A 8 11.98 -12.39 -25.27
CA THR A 8 10.58 -12.03 -25.62
C THR A 8 9.73 -11.72 -24.39
N MET A 9 9.96 -12.37 -23.25
CA MET A 9 9.33 -12.01 -21.98
C MET A 9 9.71 -10.61 -21.53
N PHE A 10 10.99 -10.24 -21.63
CA PHE A 10 11.48 -8.92 -21.24
C PHE A 10 10.94 -7.80 -22.16
N ALA A 11 10.88 -8.01 -23.46
CA ALA A 11 10.40 -7.01 -24.42
C ALA A 11 8.89 -6.74 -24.35
N ASN A 12 8.07 -7.74 -24.00
CA ASN A 12 6.62 -7.56 -23.89
C ASN A 12 6.17 -6.86 -22.61
N GLN A 13 6.99 -6.83 -21.56
CA GLN A 13 6.66 -6.15 -20.31
C GLN A 13 6.95 -4.64 -20.34
N LEU A 14 7.72 -4.16 -21.33
CA LEU A 14 8.03 -2.73 -21.51
C LEU A 14 6.98 -1.98 -22.34
N LYS A 15 5.98 -2.68 -22.93
CA LYS A 15 4.88 -2.00 -23.62
C LYS A 15 4.05 -1.21 -22.63
N GLU A 16 3.78 0.04 -23.01
CA GLU A 16 2.92 1.00 -22.28
C GLU A 16 1.59 0.36 -21.87
N GLU A 17 1.54 -0.24 -20.73
CA GLU A 17 0.28 -0.47 -20.03
C GLU A 17 -0.17 0.89 -19.48
N ASN A 18 -1.36 1.33 -19.88
CA ASN A 18 -2.00 2.49 -19.27
C ASN A 18 -1.96 2.30 -17.75
N VAL A 19 -1.19 3.17 -17.07
CA VAL A 19 -0.97 3.09 -15.64
C VAL A 19 -2.29 3.34 -14.93
N ASN A 20 -2.98 2.27 -14.57
CA ASN A 20 -4.23 2.38 -13.83
C ASN A 20 -3.91 2.29 -12.32
N LEU A 21 -3.72 3.44 -11.70
CA LEU A 21 -3.47 3.56 -10.25
C LEU A 21 -4.69 3.20 -9.38
N ASN A 22 -5.85 2.89 -9.97
CA ASN A 22 -7.06 2.54 -9.21
C ASN A 22 -6.89 1.27 -8.36
N ASN A 23 -5.93 0.40 -8.71
CA ASN A 23 -5.62 -0.80 -7.94
C ASN A 23 -4.62 -0.56 -6.83
N ASN A 24 -3.88 0.55 -6.87
CA ASN A 24 -2.89 0.87 -5.84
C ASN A 24 -3.57 1.04 -4.47
N THR A 25 -3.05 0.34 -3.46
CA THR A 25 -3.61 0.30 -2.10
C THR A 25 -3.64 1.68 -1.45
N THR A 26 -2.61 2.50 -1.66
CA THR A 26 -2.52 3.87 -1.13
C THR A 26 -3.62 4.77 -1.71
N MET A 27 -3.88 4.67 -3.02
CA MET A 27 -4.96 5.41 -3.68
C MET A 27 -6.33 4.97 -3.18
N LYS A 28 -6.57 3.66 -3.04
CA LYS A 28 -7.81 3.12 -2.44
C LYS A 28 -8.04 3.63 -1.02
N GLN A 29 -6.98 3.68 -0.22
CA GLN A 29 -7.05 4.20 1.16
C GLN A 29 -7.40 5.69 1.19
N LEU A 30 -6.81 6.51 0.30
CA LEU A 30 -7.13 7.93 0.19
C LEU A 30 -8.59 8.15 -0.26
N ASP A 31 -9.08 7.36 -1.21
CA ASP A 31 -10.48 7.44 -1.68
C ASP A 31 -11.47 7.04 -0.57
N LEU A 32 -11.14 6.03 0.24
CA LEU A 32 -11.94 5.66 1.41
C LEU A 32 -11.94 6.76 2.49
N ASN A 33 -10.79 7.37 2.75
CA ASN A 33 -10.68 8.48 3.68
C ASN A 33 -11.47 9.70 3.19
N MET A 34 -11.48 9.98 1.88
CA MET A 34 -12.30 11.03 1.28
C MET A 34 -13.80 10.79 1.52
N LYS A 35 -14.27 9.57 1.27
CA LYS A 35 -15.65 9.16 1.55
C LYS A 35 -16.00 9.29 3.02
N LEU A 36 -15.08 8.95 3.92
CA LEU A 36 -15.26 9.09 5.36
C LEU A 36 -15.43 10.56 5.76
N LEU A 37 -14.56 11.45 5.26
CA LEU A 37 -14.69 12.90 5.52
C LEU A 37 -15.97 13.49 4.94
N GLU A 38 -16.39 13.04 3.76
CA GLU A 38 -17.67 13.45 3.16
C GLU A 38 -18.86 13.06 4.07
N LYS A 39 -18.87 11.83 4.59
CA LYS A 39 -19.88 11.38 5.54
C LYS A 39 -19.81 12.14 6.86
N ASN A 40 -18.60 12.47 7.33
CA ASN A 40 -18.42 13.31 8.51
C ASN A 40 -19.01 14.71 8.31
N VAL A 41 -18.75 15.37 7.17
CA VAL A 41 -19.39 16.67 6.84
C VAL A 41 -20.91 16.53 6.82
N LYS A 42 -21.45 15.44 6.27
CA LYS A 42 -22.90 15.19 6.28
C LYS A 42 -23.43 15.00 7.71
N SER A 43 -22.74 14.25 8.54
CA SER A 43 -23.08 14.06 9.97
C SER A 43 -23.04 15.37 10.74
N LEU A 44 -22.03 16.22 10.51
CA LEU A 44 -21.98 17.53 11.18
C LEU A 44 -23.13 18.48 10.75
N LYS A 45 -23.65 18.31 9.54
CA LYS A 45 -24.83 19.07 9.08
C LYS A 45 -26.10 18.62 9.78
N THR A 46 -26.21 17.35 10.22
CA THR A 46 -27.40 16.90 10.98
C THR A 46 -27.52 17.56 12.34
N ASN A 47 -26.43 18.14 12.88
CA ASN A 47 -26.48 18.92 14.13
C ASN A 47 -27.29 20.23 14.02
N PHE A 48 -27.73 20.61 12.82
CA PHE A 48 -28.67 21.70 12.59
C PHE A 48 -30.14 21.25 12.53
N MET A 49 -30.37 19.91 12.54
CA MET A 49 -31.73 19.35 12.49
C MET A 49 -32.30 19.21 13.90
N PRO A 50 -33.63 19.25 14.05
CA PRO A 50 -34.28 18.90 15.30
C PRO A 50 -33.92 17.49 15.75
N THR A 51 -33.68 17.32 17.03
CA THR A 51 -33.47 16.01 17.66
C THR A 51 -34.67 15.66 18.52
N LEU A 52 -35.20 14.45 18.32
CA LEU A 52 -36.25 13.85 19.14
C LEU A 52 -35.59 12.78 20.00
N SER A 53 -35.77 12.89 21.31
CA SER A 53 -35.37 11.85 22.26
C SER A 53 -36.54 11.38 23.07
N MET A 54 -36.63 10.08 23.32
CA MET A 54 -37.60 9.44 24.17
C MET A 54 -36.82 8.77 25.30
N SER A 55 -37.24 9.05 26.54
CA SER A 55 -36.71 8.39 27.72
C SER A 55 -37.85 7.76 28.54
N PHE A 56 -37.63 6.50 28.90
CA PHE A 56 -38.50 5.80 29.86
C PHE A 56 -37.68 5.57 31.12
N SER A 57 -38.25 5.97 32.25
CA SER A 57 -37.66 5.67 33.56
C SER A 57 -38.69 4.97 34.43
N TYR A 58 -38.26 3.90 35.05
CA TYR A 58 -39.02 3.22 36.11
C TYR A 58 -38.21 3.30 37.39
N GLN A 59 -38.84 3.84 38.43
CA GLN A 59 -38.25 4.03 39.73
C GLN A 59 -39.07 3.36 40.77
N TYR A 60 -38.41 2.57 41.60
CA TYR A 60 -38.99 1.95 42.81
C TYR A 60 -38.28 2.56 44.02
N GLN A 61 -39.03 3.27 44.83
CA GLN A 61 -38.47 4.00 45.96
C GLN A 61 -39.32 3.83 47.24
N SER A 62 -38.68 3.85 48.37
CA SER A 62 -39.31 3.93 49.66
C SER A 62 -38.82 5.18 50.41
N LEU A 63 -39.73 5.93 51.00
CA LEU A 63 -39.39 7.06 51.81
C LEU A 63 -39.00 6.55 53.21
N TYR A 64 -37.76 6.86 53.62
CA TYR A 64 -37.33 6.57 54.99
C TYR A 64 -38.10 7.39 56.00
N ASN A 65 -38.78 6.69 56.94
CA ASN A 65 -39.41 7.33 58.09
C ASN A 65 -38.82 6.72 59.36
N PRO A 66 -38.11 7.51 60.21
CA PRO A 66 -37.42 7.00 61.38
C PRO A 66 -38.31 6.40 62.47
N ASN A 67 -39.62 6.60 62.39
CA ASN A 67 -40.61 6.12 63.37
C ASN A 67 -41.31 4.83 62.94
N ILE A 68 -40.93 4.21 61.84
CA ILE A 68 -41.60 3.01 61.33
C ILE A 68 -40.57 1.85 61.21
N ASN A 69 -40.99 0.63 61.60
CA ASN A 69 -40.15 -0.58 61.48
C ASN A 69 -39.85 -0.91 60.02
N PHE A 70 -38.71 -1.49 59.76
CA PHE A 70 -38.20 -1.82 58.42
C PHE A 70 -39.22 -2.63 57.57
N PHE A 71 -40.08 -3.43 58.16
CA PHE A 71 -41.12 -4.21 57.47
C PHE A 71 -42.37 -3.40 57.10
N ASP A 72 -42.53 -2.20 57.61
CA ASP A 72 -43.69 -1.33 57.31
C ASP A 72 -43.39 -0.20 56.33
N TYR A 73 -42.24 -0.32 55.59
CA TYR A 73 -41.90 0.66 54.57
C TYR A 73 -42.90 0.62 53.39
N ASN A 74 -43.46 1.78 53.14
CA ASN A 74 -44.38 1.94 52.01
C ASN A 74 -43.58 2.12 50.71
N TRP A 75 -43.47 1.07 49.93
CA TRP A 75 -42.79 1.08 48.64
C TRP A 75 -43.71 1.64 47.58
N SER A 76 -43.28 2.70 46.91
CA SER A 76 -43.99 3.27 45.79
C SER A 76 -43.22 3.06 44.49
N ASN A 77 -43.91 2.66 43.44
CA ASN A 77 -43.38 2.60 42.09
C ASN A 77 -43.86 3.82 41.30
N SER A 78 -42.96 4.39 40.54
CA SER A 78 -43.33 5.41 39.56
C SER A 78 -42.74 5.05 38.19
N SER A 79 -43.52 5.23 37.17
CA SER A 79 -43.06 5.11 35.78
C SER A 79 -43.28 6.43 35.07
N SER A 80 -42.27 6.91 34.33
CA SER A 80 -42.42 8.10 33.52
C SER A 80 -41.88 7.85 32.11
N LEU A 81 -42.61 8.33 31.14
CA LEU A 81 -42.24 8.37 29.73
C LEU A 81 -42.14 9.83 29.31
N MET A 82 -40.98 10.24 28.86
CA MET A 82 -40.70 11.62 28.49
C MET A 82 -40.28 11.69 27.02
N PHE A 83 -40.92 12.57 26.28
CA PHE A 83 -40.50 12.95 24.92
C PHE A 83 -39.88 14.34 24.97
N ASN A 84 -38.66 14.47 24.42
CA ASN A 84 -37.99 15.75 24.34
C ASN A 84 -37.64 16.06 22.90
N ILE A 85 -38.06 17.24 22.41
CA ILE A 85 -37.73 17.77 21.09
C ILE A 85 -36.80 18.95 21.30
N SER A 86 -35.57 18.86 20.78
CA SER A 86 -34.60 19.95 20.83
C SER A 86 -34.35 20.50 19.43
N ILE A 87 -34.65 21.80 19.24
CA ILE A 87 -34.46 22.49 17.98
C ILE A 87 -33.33 23.52 18.16
N PRO A 88 -32.14 23.31 17.54
CA PRO A 88 -31.05 24.27 17.64
C PRO A 88 -31.34 25.46 16.71
N LEU A 89 -31.75 26.59 17.26
CA LEU A 89 -32.03 27.80 16.47
C LEU A 89 -30.75 28.47 15.95
N TYR A 90 -29.70 28.55 16.77
CA TYR A 90 -28.40 29.10 16.37
C TYR A 90 -27.29 28.52 17.25
N LYS A 91 -26.25 27.97 16.60
CA LYS A 91 -25.04 27.49 17.27
C LYS A 91 -23.81 27.76 16.41
N ALA A 92 -23.12 28.89 16.67
CA ALA A 92 -21.93 29.31 15.91
C ALA A 92 -20.87 28.23 15.78
N SER A 93 -20.68 27.41 16.84
CA SER A 93 -19.72 26.29 16.83
C SER A 93 -20.02 25.24 15.75
N ASN A 94 -21.27 25.00 15.39
CA ASN A 94 -21.63 24.03 14.35
C ASN A 94 -21.20 24.52 12.96
N PHE A 95 -21.34 25.82 12.67
CA PHE A 95 -20.86 26.42 11.42
C PHE A 95 -19.35 26.29 11.29
N THR A 96 -18.61 26.58 12.38
CA THR A 96 -17.15 26.45 12.41
C THR A 96 -16.72 25.00 12.21
N LYS A 97 -17.38 24.03 12.85
CA LYS A 97 -17.09 22.59 12.70
C LYS A 97 -17.30 22.14 11.25
N VAL A 98 -18.41 22.51 10.62
CA VAL A 98 -18.68 22.17 9.20
C VAL A 98 -17.65 22.84 8.28
N LYS A 99 -17.27 24.09 8.54
CA LYS A 99 -16.24 24.80 7.76
C LYS A 99 -14.89 24.11 7.90
N SER A 100 -14.48 23.76 9.13
CA SER A 100 -13.24 23.03 9.41
C SER A 100 -13.21 21.68 8.70
N ALA A 101 -14.29 20.89 8.79
CA ALA A 101 -14.38 19.59 8.12
C ALA A 101 -14.28 19.70 6.59
N ARG A 102 -14.86 20.76 5.99
CA ARG A 102 -14.71 21.03 4.55
C ARG A 102 -13.28 21.40 4.17
N ILE A 103 -12.56 22.14 5.03
CA ILE A 103 -11.15 22.47 4.81
C ILE A 103 -10.32 21.19 4.86
N GLN A 104 -10.55 20.30 5.84
CA GLN A 104 -9.88 19.02 5.92
C GLN A 104 -10.13 18.15 4.67
N MET A 105 -11.36 18.13 4.15
CA MET A 105 -11.68 17.42 2.92
C MET A 105 -10.90 17.98 1.73
N ARG A 106 -10.80 19.29 1.59
CA ARG A 106 -10.00 19.94 0.54
C ARG A 106 -8.51 19.66 0.69
N GLN A 107 -8.01 19.65 1.93
CA GLN A 107 -6.61 19.30 2.22
C GLN A 107 -6.31 17.84 1.81
N LEU A 108 -7.22 16.92 2.07
CA LEU A 108 -7.07 15.53 1.64
C LEU A 108 -7.12 15.39 0.11
N ASP A 109 -7.94 16.18 -0.57
CA ASP A 109 -8.00 16.21 -2.04
C ASP A 109 -6.67 16.66 -2.66
N TRP A 110 -6.05 17.72 -2.12
CA TRP A 110 -4.70 18.11 -2.53
C TRP A 110 -3.65 17.07 -2.24
N ASN A 111 -3.73 16.41 -1.08
CA ASN A 111 -2.82 15.31 -0.72
C ASN A 111 -2.98 14.12 -1.68
N ARG A 112 -4.21 13.81 -2.11
CA ARG A 112 -4.48 12.79 -3.12
C ARG A 112 -3.79 13.11 -4.44
N ILE A 113 -3.92 14.34 -4.93
CA ILE A 113 -3.27 14.80 -6.18
C ILE A 113 -1.75 14.70 -6.07
N ASP A 114 -1.17 15.09 -4.93
CA ASP A 114 0.27 15.01 -4.70
C ASP A 114 0.76 13.55 -4.64
N THR A 115 0.03 12.70 -3.93
CA THR A 115 0.33 11.26 -3.87
C THR A 115 0.27 10.61 -5.25
N GLU A 116 -0.71 10.97 -6.07
CA GLU A 116 -0.82 10.48 -7.45
C GLU A 116 0.40 10.87 -8.30
N ARG A 117 0.88 12.11 -8.14
CA ARG A 117 2.11 12.57 -8.81
C ARG A 117 3.35 11.80 -8.33
N GLN A 118 3.48 11.60 -7.02
CA GLN A 118 4.60 10.85 -6.43
C GLN A 118 4.60 9.39 -6.92
N LEU A 119 3.44 8.74 -6.97
CA LEU A 119 3.32 7.38 -7.49
C LEU A 119 3.70 7.30 -8.98
N ASN A 120 3.30 8.27 -9.79
CA ASN A 120 3.70 8.33 -11.20
C ASN A 120 5.22 8.48 -11.36
N ILE A 121 5.87 9.32 -10.55
CA ILE A 121 7.34 9.44 -10.54
C ILE A 121 7.98 8.11 -10.14
N GLN A 122 7.45 7.45 -9.11
CA GLN A 122 7.95 6.15 -8.65
C GLN A 122 7.80 5.06 -9.71
N ILE A 123 6.69 5.02 -10.46
CA ILE A 123 6.49 4.08 -11.57
C ILE A 123 7.53 4.30 -12.66
N VAL A 124 7.78 5.56 -13.05
CA VAL A 124 8.82 5.87 -14.04
C VAL A 124 10.19 5.41 -13.56
N SER A 125 10.53 5.64 -12.30
CA SER A 125 11.78 5.18 -11.70
C SER A 125 11.88 3.64 -11.71
N CYS A 126 10.83 2.93 -11.27
CA CYS A 126 10.83 1.47 -11.28
C CYS A 126 10.95 0.88 -12.71
N ARG A 127 10.29 1.50 -13.70
CA ARG A 127 10.42 1.11 -15.11
C ARG A 127 11.87 1.29 -15.62
N ASN A 128 12.48 2.41 -15.32
CA ASN A 128 13.87 2.66 -15.72
C ASN A 128 14.84 1.66 -15.06
N ASN A 129 14.66 1.37 -13.77
CA ASN A 129 15.44 0.37 -13.05
C ASN A 129 15.26 -1.03 -13.65
N MET A 130 14.02 -1.42 -13.98
CA MET A 130 13.72 -2.69 -14.61
C MET A 130 14.37 -2.79 -16.01
N SER A 131 14.33 -1.73 -16.81
CA SER A 131 14.99 -1.68 -18.11
C SER A 131 16.52 -1.84 -17.98
N ALA A 132 17.15 -1.10 -17.06
CA ALA A 132 18.58 -1.21 -16.80
C ALA A 132 18.97 -2.61 -16.31
N SER A 133 18.18 -3.21 -15.41
CA SER A 133 18.43 -4.58 -14.94
C SER A 133 18.28 -5.60 -16.07
N THR A 134 17.35 -5.40 -17.00
CA THR A 134 17.18 -6.25 -18.18
C THR A 134 18.43 -6.22 -19.09
N GLU A 135 18.94 -5.04 -19.39
CA GLU A 135 20.18 -4.87 -20.16
C GLU A 135 21.38 -5.52 -19.46
N GLN A 136 21.46 -5.39 -18.14
CA GLN A 136 22.49 -6.02 -17.33
C GLN A 136 22.44 -7.55 -17.40
N VAL A 137 21.26 -8.16 -17.34
CA VAL A 137 21.07 -9.61 -17.50
C VAL A 137 21.56 -10.07 -18.88
N VAL A 138 21.19 -9.36 -19.95
CA VAL A 138 21.61 -9.70 -21.32
C VAL A 138 23.14 -9.62 -21.45
N SER A 139 23.76 -8.52 -20.99
CA SER A 139 25.20 -8.33 -21.04
C SER A 139 25.96 -9.39 -20.22
N ASN A 140 25.51 -9.69 -19.00
CA ASN A 140 26.16 -10.71 -18.16
C ASN A 140 25.99 -12.12 -18.74
N LYS A 141 24.90 -12.43 -19.43
CA LYS A 141 24.74 -13.69 -20.17
C LYS A 141 25.79 -13.86 -21.28
N GLU A 142 26.07 -12.78 -22.02
CA GLU A 142 27.12 -12.78 -23.02
C GLU A 142 28.50 -12.97 -22.38
N ASN A 143 28.76 -12.33 -21.24
CA ASN A 143 30.03 -12.51 -20.48
C ASN A 143 30.21 -13.98 -20.06
N VAL A 144 29.17 -14.65 -19.59
CA VAL A 144 29.21 -16.09 -19.27
C VAL A 144 29.55 -16.93 -20.50
N MET A 145 28.95 -16.60 -21.67
CA MET A 145 29.24 -17.33 -22.90
C MET A 145 30.72 -17.13 -23.35
N GLN A 146 31.25 -15.93 -23.20
CA GLN A 146 32.66 -15.64 -23.48
C GLN A 146 33.59 -16.37 -22.53
N ALA A 147 33.28 -16.34 -21.22
CA ALA A 147 34.10 -17.05 -20.21
C ALA A 147 34.06 -18.58 -20.44
N LYS A 148 32.92 -19.17 -20.84
CA LYS A 148 32.85 -20.58 -21.21
C LYS A 148 33.76 -20.92 -22.39
N LYS A 149 33.75 -20.06 -23.43
CA LYS A 149 34.67 -20.25 -24.58
C LYS A 149 36.14 -20.18 -24.16
N ALA A 150 36.48 -19.25 -23.27
CA ALA A 150 37.85 -19.11 -22.73
C ALA A 150 38.30 -20.36 -21.98
N VAL A 151 37.44 -20.96 -21.16
CA VAL A 151 37.73 -22.23 -20.46
C VAL A 151 38.01 -23.35 -21.49
N VAL A 152 37.12 -23.51 -22.50
CA VAL A 152 37.32 -24.54 -23.54
C VAL A 152 38.64 -24.36 -24.30
N ILE A 153 39.05 -23.12 -24.55
CA ILE A 153 40.36 -22.84 -25.21
C ILE A 153 41.52 -23.20 -24.27
N ALA A 154 41.41 -22.81 -22.98
CA ALA A 154 42.43 -23.12 -21.99
C ALA A 154 42.61 -24.63 -21.77
N GLU A 155 41.49 -25.38 -21.71
CA GLU A 155 41.51 -26.84 -21.63
C GLU A 155 42.24 -27.47 -22.82
N LYS A 156 41.88 -27.09 -24.05
CA LYS A 156 42.56 -27.62 -25.26
C LYS A 156 44.02 -27.28 -25.33
N ARG A 157 44.42 -26.08 -24.89
CA ARG A 157 45.84 -25.69 -24.82
C ARG A 157 46.60 -26.50 -23.77
N TYR A 158 45.97 -26.77 -22.63
CA TYR A 158 46.55 -27.60 -21.59
C TYR A 158 46.73 -29.06 -22.06
N ASP A 159 45.72 -29.64 -22.70
CA ASP A 159 45.72 -31.03 -23.21
C ASP A 159 46.82 -31.26 -24.24
N VAL A 160 47.14 -30.27 -25.07
CA VAL A 160 48.25 -30.38 -26.07
C VAL A 160 49.61 -29.91 -25.52
N GLY A 161 49.69 -29.67 -24.21
CA GLY A 161 50.95 -29.27 -23.54
C GLY A 161 51.42 -27.83 -23.82
N LYS A 162 50.54 -26.97 -24.39
CA LYS A 162 50.82 -25.57 -24.74
C LYS A 162 50.24 -24.57 -23.74
N GLY A 163 49.50 -25.04 -22.72
CA GLY A 163 48.93 -24.23 -21.64
C GLY A 163 49.41 -24.68 -20.27
N THR A 164 49.30 -23.81 -19.29
CA THR A 164 49.63 -24.09 -17.88
C THR A 164 48.37 -24.40 -17.08
N VAL A 165 48.52 -25.18 -15.98
CA VAL A 165 47.44 -25.41 -15.01
C VAL A 165 46.91 -24.12 -14.42
N LEU A 166 47.80 -23.13 -14.26
CA LEU A 166 47.45 -21.79 -13.74
C LEU A 166 46.49 -21.06 -14.69
N GLU A 167 46.76 -21.11 -16.02
CA GLU A 167 45.87 -20.52 -17.03
C GLU A 167 44.49 -21.18 -17.04
N LEU A 168 44.45 -22.50 -16.94
CA LEU A 168 43.18 -23.26 -16.86
C LEU A 168 42.38 -22.88 -15.61
N ASN A 169 43.03 -22.93 -14.44
CA ASN A 169 42.35 -22.56 -13.18
C ASN A 169 41.90 -21.10 -13.19
N SER A 170 42.68 -20.18 -13.70
CA SER A 170 42.28 -18.77 -13.84
C SER A 170 41.07 -18.60 -14.71
N SER A 171 40.95 -19.33 -15.83
CA SER A 171 39.80 -19.32 -16.72
C SER A 171 38.57 -19.90 -16.06
N GLN A 172 38.70 -20.98 -15.27
CA GLN A 172 37.58 -21.56 -14.50
C GLN A 172 37.08 -20.61 -13.38
N VAL A 173 37.98 -19.94 -12.67
CA VAL A 173 37.61 -18.91 -11.69
C VAL A 173 36.87 -17.76 -12.37
N SER A 174 37.36 -17.30 -13.53
CA SER A 174 36.69 -16.24 -14.30
C SER A 174 35.30 -16.65 -14.76
N LEU A 175 35.10 -17.91 -15.19
CA LEU A 175 33.77 -18.43 -15.52
C LEU A 175 32.83 -18.45 -14.30
N THR A 176 33.33 -18.93 -13.16
CA THR A 176 32.56 -18.95 -11.91
C THR A 176 32.13 -17.54 -11.51
N GLN A 177 33.04 -16.57 -11.61
CA GLN A 177 32.72 -15.17 -11.31
C GLN A 177 31.69 -14.60 -12.27
N ALA A 178 31.81 -14.87 -13.57
CA ALA A 178 30.80 -14.46 -14.56
C ALA A 178 29.43 -15.06 -14.28
N GLN A 179 29.34 -16.34 -13.89
CA GLN A 179 28.10 -17.00 -13.51
C GLN A 179 27.47 -16.39 -12.25
N LEU A 180 28.27 -16.07 -11.24
CA LEU A 180 27.80 -15.40 -10.03
C LEU A 180 27.20 -14.03 -10.36
N THR A 181 27.91 -13.24 -11.18
CA THR A 181 27.43 -11.91 -11.60
C THR A 181 26.15 -12.01 -12.43
N TYR A 182 26.03 -13.02 -13.30
CA TYR A 182 24.81 -13.28 -14.07
C TYR A 182 23.64 -13.63 -13.15
N ASN A 183 23.84 -14.52 -12.18
CA ASN A 183 22.79 -14.90 -11.23
C ASN A 183 22.36 -13.68 -10.36
N GLN A 184 23.30 -12.85 -9.97
CA GLN A 184 23.00 -11.60 -9.26
C GLN A 184 22.13 -10.68 -10.11
N SER A 185 22.46 -10.50 -11.40
CA SER A 185 21.66 -9.64 -12.28
C SER A 185 20.24 -10.15 -12.51
N ILE A 186 20.02 -11.47 -12.52
CA ILE A 186 18.67 -12.06 -12.55
C ILE A 186 17.90 -11.72 -11.28
N TYR A 187 18.54 -11.84 -10.12
CA TYR A 187 17.93 -11.48 -8.85
C TYR A 187 17.54 -10.00 -8.82
N ASP A 188 18.43 -9.11 -9.22
CA ASP A 188 18.18 -7.67 -9.27
C ASP A 188 17.01 -7.32 -10.20
N TYR A 189 16.90 -8.01 -11.34
CA TYR A 189 15.76 -7.88 -12.25
C TYR A 189 14.45 -8.32 -11.59
N LEU A 190 14.44 -9.46 -10.86
CA LEU A 190 13.24 -9.96 -10.18
C LEU A 190 12.79 -9.00 -9.07
N VAL A 191 13.75 -8.40 -8.35
CA VAL A 191 13.45 -7.37 -7.34
C VAL A 191 12.85 -6.13 -8.00
N ALA A 192 13.48 -5.62 -9.06
CA ALA A 192 12.97 -4.44 -9.77
C ALA A 192 11.57 -4.67 -10.37
N LYS A 193 11.28 -5.90 -10.82
CA LYS A 193 9.94 -6.30 -11.27
C LYS A 193 8.95 -6.30 -10.11
N ALA A 194 9.30 -6.90 -8.97
CA ALA A 194 8.44 -6.95 -7.80
C ALA A 194 8.11 -5.53 -7.27
N ASP A 195 9.10 -4.64 -7.27
CA ASP A 195 8.91 -3.23 -6.89
C ASP A 195 7.92 -2.53 -7.82
N LEU A 196 8.01 -2.78 -9.12
CA LEU A 196 7.05 -2.24 -10.09
C LEU A 196 5.64 -2.79 -9.87
N ASP A 197 5.50 -4.10 -9.69
CA ASP A 197 4.22 -4.76 -9.46
C ASP A 197 3.57 -4.26 -8.15
N GLN A 198 4.36 -4.02 -7.10
CA GLN A 198 3.90 -3.44 -5.84
C GLN A 198 3.32 -2.03 -6.04
N VAL A 199 4.03 -1.15 -6.78
CA VAL A 199 3.56 0.21 -7.03
C VAL A 199 2.30 0.22 -7.90
N LEU A 200 2.19 -0.71 -8.85
CA LEU A 200 1.01 -0.88 -9.69
C LEU A 200 -0.18 -1.52 -8.94
N GLY A 201 0.05 -2.12 -7.77
CA GLY A 201 -0.96 -2.84 -7.00
C GLY A 201 -1.38 -4.15 -7.70
N LYS A 202 -0.44 -4.80 -8.37
CA LYS A 202 -0.61 -6.16 -8.91
C LYS A 202 -0.18 -7.15 -7.82
N GLU A 203 -1.07 -8.07 -7.46
CA GLU A 203 -0.79 -9.23 -6.60
C GLU A 203 -0.19 -10.38 -7.41
#